data_159b1140e82c6a2a6e022647270af089
#
_entry.id   159b1140e82c6a2a6e022647270af089
#
_cell.length_a   1.000
_cell.length_b   1.000
_cell.length_c   1.000
_cell.angle_alpha   90.00
_cell.angle_beta   90.00
_cell.angle_gamma   90.00
#
_symmetry.space_group_name_H-M   'P 1'
#
loop_
_entity.id
_entity.type
_entity.pdbx_description
1 polymer ?
#
loop_
_entity_poly.entity_id
_entity_poly.type
_entity_poly.pdbx_seq_one_letter_code
_entity_poly.pdbx_strand_id
1 'polypeptide(L)'
;LVSDEDFIKYEDVFDEYRKEHLPILTKITLNIQSLLTSAGKNFYIAQRLKRKPRIIAKLKRFSTRLSQLQDIGGLRIIVPQNEDVDNIYNFLKKELKYNIRATDYREHGKEHTGYRALHIIINTEKRFVELQIRSKFQHYWAEGVERTSVIYGYDLKSEEGDADVFNYFKELSNIFYEIDKGNDPTPSKKIGLDKLREKAEVIIENSDKKTSSMDTQTKTS
;
A
#
# COMPACT_ATOMS: atom_id res chain seq x y z
N LEU A 1 23.10 -25.98 4.50
CA LEU A 1 22.49 -25.94 3.14
C LEU A 1 21.22 -26.76 3.22
N VAL A 2 20.07 -26.17 2.85
CA VAL A 2 18.79 -26.87 2.74
C VAL A 2 18.86 -27.72 1.47
N SER A 3 18.40 -28.97 1.52
CA SER A 3 18.34 -29.84 0.33
C SER A 3 17.30 -29.32 -0.67
N ASP A 4 17.42 -29.66 -1.95
CA ASP A 4 16.45 -29.27 -2.97
C ASP A 4 15.04 -29.81 -2.66
N GLU A 5 14.94 -31.00 -2.09
CA GLU A 5 13.68 -31.60 -1.66
C GLU A 5 13.03 -30.81 -0.49
N ASP A 6 13.84 -30.41 0.51
CA ASP A 6 13.36 -29.59 1.61
C ASP A 6 12.94 -28.20 1.13
N PHE A 7 13.67 -27.62 0.16
CA PHE A 7 13.32 -26.34 -0.43
C PHE A 7 11.96 -26.40 -1.11
N ILE A 8 11.72 -27.40 -1.97
CA ILE A 8 10.41 -27.63 -2.64
C ILE A 8 9.31 -27.77 -1.61
N LYS A 9 9.53 -28.56 -0.56
CA LYS A 9 8.55 -28.77 0.49
C LYS A 9 8.19 -27.48 1.24
N TYR A 10 9.17 -26.61 1.54
CA TYR A 10 8.91 -25.33 2.16
C TYR A 10 8.16 -24.37 1.23
N GLU A 11 8.46 -24.41 -0.07
CA GLU A 11 7.76 -23.65 -1.10
C GLU A 11 6.28 -24.03 -1.16
N ASP A 12 5.97 -25.34 -1.16
CA ASP A 12 4.59 -25.86 -1.21
C ASP A 12 3.80 -25.46 0.04
N VAL A 13 4.38 -25.63 1.23
CA VAL A 13 3.74 -25.23 2.49
C VAL A 13 3.47 -23.72 2.53
N PHE A 14 4.41 -22.91 2.02
CA PHE A 14 4.24 -21.46 1.95
C PHE A 14 3.11 -21.07 1.02
N ASP A 15 3.06 -21.65 -0.18
CA ASP A 15 2.05 -21.33 -1.17
C ASP A 15 0.67 -21.82 -0.73
N GLU A 16 0.58 -22.98 -0.09
CA GLU A 16 -0.68 -23.47 0.48
C GLU A 16 -1.19 -22.54 1.59
N TYR A 17 -0.32 -22.16 2.53
CA TYR A 17 -0.69 -21.21 3.58
C TYR A 17 -1.20 -19.87 3.00
N ARG A 18 -0.59 -19.39 1.92
CA ARG A 18 -1.03 -18.18 1.22
C ARG A 18 -2.39 -18.38 0.53
N LYS A 19 -2.60 -19.53 -0.13
CA LYS A 19 -3.86 -19.87 -0.82
C LYS A 19 -5.03 -19.96 0.15
N GLU A 20 -4.83 -20.46 1.36
CA GLU A 20 -5.87 -20.57 2.40
C GLU A 20 -6.50 -19.21 2.80
N HIS A 21 -5.81 -18.10 2.52
CA HIS A 21 -6.38 -16.78 2.74
C HIS A 21 -7.45 -16.40 1.71
N LEU A 22 -7.41 -16.98 0.50
CA LEU A 22 -8.27 -16.55 -0.61
C LEU A 22 -9.77 -16.77 -0.35
N PRO A 23 -10.24 -17.93 0.13
CA PRO A 23 -11.67 -18.12 0.42
C PRO A 23 -12.20 -17.16 1.48
N ILE A 24 -11.39 -16.91 2.52
CA ILE A 24 -11.74 -16.00 3.62
C ILE A 24 -11.77 -14.55 3.11
N LEU A 25 -10.76 -14.15 2.36
CA LEU A 25 -10.66 -12.83 1.72
C LEU A 25 -11.87 -12.57 0.81
N THR A 26 -12.21 -13.54 -0.06
CA THR A 26 -13.37 -13.43 -0.96
C THR A 26 -14.68 -13.31 -0.17
N LYS A 27 -14.88 -14.12 0.87
CA LYS A 27 -16.07 -14.03 1.72
C LYS A 27 -16.23 -12.65 2.36
N ILE A 28 -15.14 -12.09 2.90
CA ILE A 28 -15.14 -10.76 3.51
C ILE A 28 -15.39 -9.69 2.46
N THR A 29 -14.76 -9.80 1.29
CA THR A 29 -14.96 -8.85 0.18
C THR A 29 -16.42 -8.77 -0.23
N LEU A 30 -17.05 -9.91 -0.48
CA LEU A 30 -18.45 -9.98 -0.89
C LEU A 30 -19.39 -9.46 0.19
N ASN A 31 -19.12 -9.76 1.46
CA ASN A 31 -19.91 -9.25 2.58
C ASN A 31 -19.82 -7.72 2.66
N ILE A 32 -18.61 -7.14 2.63
CA ILE A 32 -18.41 -5.69 2.66
C ILE A 32 -19.05 -5.04 1.45
N GLN A 33 -18.85 -5.60 0.25
CA GLN A 33 -19.45 -5.08 -0.98
C GLN A 33 -20.98 -5.05 -0.90
N SER A 34 -21.60 -6.13 -0.42
CA SER A 34 -23.05 -6.21 -0.22
C SER A 34 -23.55 -5.15 0.76
N LEU A 35 -22.90 -5.02 1.93
CA LEU A 35 -23.26 -4.04 2.95
C LEU A 35 -23.18 -2.61 2.43
N LEU A 36 -22.09 -2.24 1.76
CA LEU A 36 -21.89 -0.90 1.24
C LEU A 36 -22.83 -0.56 0.09
N THR A 37 -23.09 -1.54 -0.80
CA THR A 37 -24.03 -1.38 -1.92
C THR A 37 -25.45 -1.18 -1.40
N SER A 38 -25.90 -2.01 -0.45
CA SER A 38 -27.22 -1.89 0.17
C SER A 38 -27.41 -0.57 0.92
N ALA A 39 -26.33 0.00 1.46
CA ALA A 39 -26.34 1.31 2.11
C ALA A 39 -26.18 2.49 1.12
N GLY A 40 -26.18 2.26 -0.19
CA GLY A 40 -26.04 3.29 -1.22
C GLY A 40 -24.71 4.05 -1.18
N LYS A 41 -23.64 3.43 -0.67
CA LYS A 41 -22.33 4.08 -0.57
C LYS A 41 -21.64 4.13 -1.93
N ASN A 42 -20.91 5.22 -2.20
CA ASN A 42 -20.07 5.35 -3.39
C ASN A 42 -18.65 4.88 -3.08
N PHE A 43 -18.23 3.77 -3.68
CA PHE A 43 -16.93 3.16 -3.42
C PHE A 43 -16.45 2.31 -4.59
N TYR A 44 -15.15 2.10 -4.67
CA TYR A 44 -14.52 1.04 -5.44
C TYR A 44 -13.85 0.06 -4.48
N ILE A 45 -13.99 -1.24 -4.72
CA ILE A 45 -13.38 -2.28 -3.88
C ILE A 45 -12.51 -3.20 -4.73
N ALA A 46 -11.34 -3.56 -4.21
CA ALA A 46 -10.43 -4.53 -4.79
C ALA A 46 -9.83 -5.42 -3.71
N GLN A 47 -9.53 -6.66 -4.08
CA GLN A 47 -8.84 -7.61 -3.20
C GLN A 47 -7.56 -8.13 -3.86
N ARG A 48 -6.59 -8.50 -3.04
CA ARG A 48 -5.39 -9.19 -3.51
C ARG A 48 -4.75 -10.04 -2.44
N LEU A 49 -4.10 -11.13 -2.83
CA LEU A 49 -3.12 -11.79 -2.00
C LEU A 49 -1.77 -11.08 -2.17
N LYS A 50 -1.06 -10.85 -1.06
CA LYS A 50 0.29 -10.30 -1.08
C LYS A 50 1.23 -11.22 -1.85
N ARG A 51 2.07 -10.65 -2.72
CA ARG A 51 3.02 -11.42 -3.54
C ARG A 51 4.08 -12.06 -2.66
N LYS A 52 4.47 -13.31 -2.98
CA LYS A 52 5.46 -14.10 -2.23
C LYS A 52 6.77 -13.35 -1.96
N PRO A 53 7.43 -12.70 -2.93
CA PRO A 53 8.65 -11.94 -2.67
C PRO A 53 8.46 -10.85 -1.59
N ARG A 54 7.30 -10.17 -1.61
CA ARG A 54 6.97 -9.13 -0.61
C ARG A 54 6.69 -9.69 0.78
N ILE A 55 6.17 -10.92 0.87
CA ILE A 55 6.00 -11.61 2.14
C ILE A 55 7.37 -11.98 2.70
N ILE A 56 8.25 -12.58 1.88
CA ILE A 56 9.61 -12.98 2.27
C ILE A 56 10.41 -11.77 2.74
N ALA A 57 10.39 -10.66 1.99
CA ALA A 57 11.06 -9.42 2.38
C ALA A 57 10.56 -8.90 3.74
N LYS A 58 9.24 -8.97 3.99
CA LYS A 58 8.65 -8.54 5.26
C LYS A 58 9.05 -9.45 6.43
N LEU A 59 9.07 -10.77 6.21
CA LEU A 59 9.54 -11.74 7.23
C LEU A 59 10.98 -11.48 7.63
N LYS A 60 11.87 -11.23 6.66
CA LYS A 60 13.28 -10.89 6.91
C LYS A 60 13.43 -9.57 7.66
N ARG A 61 12.72 -8.52 7.22
CA ARG A 61 12.81 -7.17 7.82
C ARG A 61 12.38 -7.14 9.28
N PHE A 62 11.33 -7.86 9.64
CA PHE A 62 10.74 -7.81 10.99
C PHE A 62 11.05 -9.02 11.85
N SER A 63 11.84 -9.99 11.36
CA SER A 63 12.18 -11.24 12.07
C SER A 63 10.93 -11.91 12.67
N THR A 64 9.83 -11.91 11.94
CA THR A 64 8.50 -12.40 12.37
C THR A 64 8.16 -13.72 11.70
N ARG A 65 7.19 -14.45 12.25
CA ARG A 65 6.70 -15.71 11.67
C ARG A 65 5.63 -15.44 10.62
N LEU A 66 5.50 -16.33 9.63
CA LEU A 66 4.48 -16.24 8.58
C LEU A 66 3.05 -16.14 9.16
N SER A 67 2.75 -16.90 10.22
CA SER A 67 1.47 -16.88 10.92
C SER A 67 1.14 -15.55 11.64
N GLN A 68 2.12 -14.71 11.88
CA GLN A 68 1.94 -13.41 12.53
C GLN A 68 1.67 -12.27 11.54
N LEU A 69 1.83 -12.52 10.24
CA LEU A 69 1.54 -11.52 9.21
C LEU A 69 0.03 -11.33 9.08
N GLN A 70 -0.40 -10.07 9.16
CA GLN A 70 -1.81 -9.68 9.15
C GLN A 70 -2.29 -9.16 7.79
N ASP A 71 -1.41 -9.11 6.79
CA ASP A 71 -1.63 -8.48 5.49
C ASP A 71 -1.36 -9.40 4.29
N ILE A 72 -1.45 -10.73 4.49
CA ILE A 72 -1.35 -11.72 3.40
C ILE A 72 -2.60 -11.61 2.51
N GLY A 73 -3.78 -11.57 3.11
CA GLY A 73 -5.02 -11.20 2.43
C GLY A 73 -5.29 -9.71 2.59
N GLY A 74 -5.42 -8.97 1.50
CA GLY A 74 -5.64 -7.54 1.52
C GLY A 74 -6.87 -7.10 0.73
N LEU A 75 -7.64 -6.19 1.31
CA LEU A 75 -8.74 -5.46 0.71
C LEU A 75 -8.38 -3.99 0.58
N ARG A 76 -8.86 -3.33 -0.46
CA ARG A 76 -8.79 -1.88 -0.60
C ARG A 76 -10.15 -1.33 -0.98
N ILE A 77 -10.59 -0.33 -0.24
CA ILE A 77 -11.74 0.51 -0.58
C ILE A 77 -11.22 1.89 -0.94
N ILE A 78 -11.70 2.41 -2.07
CA ILE A 78 -11.41 3.77 -2.52
C ILE A 78 -12.72 4.54 -2.54
N VAL A 79 -12.73 5.69 -1.89
CA VAL A 79 -13.88 6.59 -1.77
C VAL A 79 -13.58 7.96 -2.37
N PRO A 80 -14.60 8.75 -2.73
CA PRO A 80 -14.39 10.06 -3.34
C PRO A 80 -13.53 11.02 -2.52
N GLN A 81 -13.82 11.15 -1.21
CA GLN A 81 -13.23 12.17 -0.32
C GLN A 81 -12.78 11.58 1.02
N ASN A 82 -11.97 12.33 1.77
CA ASN A 82 -11.46 11.87 3.06
C ASN A 82 -12.57 11.69 4.12
N GLU A 83 -13.64 12.49 4.07
CA GLU A 83 -14.80 12.34 4.95
C GLU A 83 -15.53 11.00 4.73
N ASP A 84 -15.58 10.54 3.47
CA ASP A 84 -16.20 9.25 3.14
C ASP A 84 -15.44 8.07 3.77
N VAL A 85 -14.14 8.23 4.06
CA VAL A 85 -13.36 7.20 4.79
C VAL A 85 -13.94 6.99 6.18
N ASP A 86 -14.27 8.07 6.90
CA ASP A 86 -14.89 8.00 8.24
C ASP A 86 -16.31 7.43 8.17
N ASN A 87 -17.08 7.85 7.19
CA ASN A 87 -18.43 7.35 6.95
C ASN A 87 -18.45 5.84 6.69
N ILE A 88 -17.54 5.33 5.84
CA ILE A 88 -17.39 3.90 5.58
C ILE A 88 -16.90 3.16 6.82
N TYR A 89 -15.88 3.69 7.50
CA TYR A 89 -15.33 3.06 8.71
C TYR A 89 -16.38 2.91 9.80
N ASN A 90 -17.10 3.98 10.13
CA ASN A 90 -18.12 3.97 11.17
C ASN A 90 -19.28 3.00 10.83
N PHE A 91 -19.67 2.96 9.55
CA PHE A 91 -20.66 2.01 9.06
C PHE A 91 -20.17 0.57 9.21
N LEU A 92 -18.97 0.24 8.71
CA LEU A 92 -18.41 -1.10 8.80
C LEU A 92 -18.15 -1.54 10.23
N LYS A 93 -17.72 -0.63 11.11
CA LYS A 93 -17.53 -0.91 12.55
C LYS A 93 -18.83 -1.37 13.22
N LYS A 94 -19.98 -0.86 12.77
CA LYS A 94 -21.30 -1.23 13.28
C LYS A 94 -21.82 -2.55 12.67
N GLU A 95 -21.63 -2.75 11.36
CA GLU A 95 -22.27 -3.82 10.62
C GLU A 95 -21.44 -5.11 10.54
N LEU A 96 -20.10 -5.01 10.62
CA LEU A 96 -19.23 -6.19 10.55
C LEU A 96 -19.26 -6.98 11.85
N LYS A 97 -19.60 -8.28 11.74
CA LYS A 97 -19.60 -9.22 12.87
C LYS A 97 -18.22 -9.85 13.10
N TYR A 98 -17.16 -9.05 13.00
CA TYR A 98 -15.78 -9.47 13.23
C TYR A 98 -15.12 -8.55 14.24
N ASN A 99 -14.14 -9.08 14.95
CA ASN A 99 -13.26 -8.23 15.75
C ASN A 99 -12.33 -7.43 14.82
N ILE A 100 -12.40 -6.12 14.91
CA ILE A 100 -11.60 -5.21 14.06
C ILE A 100 -10.72 -4.29 14.90
N ARG A 101 -9.52 -4.02 14.41
CA ARG A 101 -8.59 -3.04 14.97
C ARG A 101 -8.18 -2.07 13.89
N ALA A 102 -8.36 -0.77 14.12
CA ALA A 102 -8.02 0.29 13.19
C ALA A 102 -6.73 1.01 13.58
N THR A 103 -5.97 1.43 12.57
CA THR A 103 -4.83 2.35 12.71
C THR A 103 -4.98 3.42 11.63
N ASP A 104 -5.07 4.67 12.06
CA ASP A 104 -5.27 5.81 11.16
C ASP A 104 -3.94 6.51 10.88
N TYR A 105 -3.54 6.53 9.62
CA TYR A 105 -2.34 7.23 9.13
C TYR A 105 -2.69 8.50 8.36
N ARG A 106 -3.95 8.96 8.36
CA ARG A 106 -4.39 10.03 7.46
C ARG A 106 -3.92 11.41 7.89
N GLU A 107 -3.95 11.72 9.17
CA GLU A 107 -3.66 13.06 9.66
C GLU A 107 -2.19 13.45 9.49
N HIS A 108 -1.29 12.62 9.97
CA HIS A 108 0.14 12.94 9.93
C HIS A 108 0.91 12.24 8.81
N GLY A 109 0.30 11.21 8.20
CA GLY A 109 1.00 10.33 7.28
C GLY A 109 2.04 9.45 7.99
N LYS A 110 2.67 8.53 7.27
CA LYS A 110 3.87 7.85 7.77
C LYS A 110 5.07 8.78 7.64
N GLU A 111 5.83 8.93 8.71
CA GLU A 111 6.88 9.93 8.88
C GLU A 111 7.85 10.04 7.71
N HIS A 112 8.38 8.92 7.22
CA HIS A 112 9.39 8.94 6.15
C HIS A 112 8.81 9.05 4.75
N THR A 113 7.62 8.48 4.51
CA THR A 113 7.08 8.37 3.15
C THR A 113 5.94 9.34 2.86
N GLY A 114 5.25 9.84 3.88
CA GLY A 114 4.01 10.61 3.72
C GLY A 114 2.78 9.74 3.37
N TYR A 115 2.88 8.41 3.45
CA TYR A 115 1.76 7.50 3.16
C TYR A 115 0.57 7.74 4.05
N ARG A 116 -0.64 7.87 3.47
CA ARG A 116 -1.90 8.08 4.18
C ARG A 116 -2.94 7.04 3.80
N ALA A 117 -3.60 6.48 4.80
CA ALA A 117 -4.76 5.59 4.68
C ALA A 117 -5.33 5.28 6.06
N LEU A 118 -6.55 4.80 6.13
CA LEU A 118 -7.08 4.10 7.30
C LEU A 118 -6.88 2.60 7.09
N HIS A 119 -6.14 1.95 8.00
CA HIS A 119 -5.94 0.50 8.01
C HIS A 119 -6.83 -0.16 9.04
N ILE A 120 -7.46 -1.26 8.68
CA ILE A 120 -8.29 -2.05 9.56
C ILE A 120 -7.84 -3.49 9.44
N ILE A 121 -7.49 -4.11 10.56
CA ILE A 121 -7.23 -5.55 10.63
C ILE A 121 -8.52 -6.23 11.07
N ILE A 122 -9.03 -7.10 10.22
CA ILE A 122 -10.21 -7.92 10.45
C ILE A 122 -9.72 -9.30 10.92
N ASN A 123 -10.07 -9.68 12.16
CA ASN A 123 -9.74 -10.98 12.71
C ASN A 123 -10.92 -11.94 12.47
N THR A 124 -10.66 -13.01 11.73
CA THR A 124 -11.67 -14.04 11.38
C THR A 124 -11.52 -15.31 12.22
N GLU A 125 -10.78 -15.26 13.33
CA GLU A 125 -10.38 -16.41 14.16
C GLU A 125 -9.42 -17.40 13.48
N LYS A 126 -9.50 -17.53 12.15
CA LYS A 126 -8.63 -18.39 11.34
C LYS A 126 -7.46 -17.65 10.70
N ARG A 127 -7.73 -16.47 10.15
CA ARG A 127 -6.77 -15.64 9.42
C ARG A 127 -7.07 -14.16 9.62
N PHE A 128 -6.05 -13.33 9.43
CA PHE A 128 -6.22 -11.89 9.38
C PHE A 128 -6.42 -11.42 7.95
N VAL A 129 -7.26 -10.39 7.79
CA VAL A 129 -7.43 -9.67 6.53
C VAL A 129 -7.21 -8.19 6.79
N GLU A 130 -6.29 -7.57 6.05
CA GLU A 130 -6.08 -6.14 6.10
C GLU A 130 -7.04 -5.44 5.14
N LEU A 131 -7.85 -4.53 5.65
CA LEU A 131 -8.66 -3.61 4.86
C LEU A 131 -8.03 -2.23 4.90
N GLN A 132 -7.74 -1.64 3.74
CA GLN A 132 -7.28 -0.27 3.58
C GLN A 132 -8.40 0.57 2.99
N ILE A 133 -8.81 1.64 3.68
CA ILE A 133 -9.75 2.62 3.16
C ILE A 133 -8.98 3.88 2.82
N ARG A 134 -9.14 4.39 1.61
CA ARG A 134 -8.44 5.55 1.06
C ARG A 134 -9.40 6.46 0.30
N SER A 135 -9.16 7.77 0.37
CA SER A 135 -9.71 8.70 -0.61
C SER A 135 -9.04 8.52 -1.98
N LYS A 136 -9.62 9.12 -3.02
CA LYS A 136 -9.01 9.15 -4.36
C LYS A 136 -7.61 9.76 -4.33
N PHE A 137 -7.39 10.85 -3.60
CA PHE A 137 -6.09 11.51 -3.51
C PHE A 137 -5.04 10.63 -2.82
N GLN A 138 -5.41 9.96 -1.72
CA GLN A 138 -4.54 8.99 -1.04
C GLN A 138 -4.21 7.79 -1.95
N HIS A 139 -5.16 7.38 -2.77
CA HIS A 139 -4.95 6.32 -3.74
C HIS A 139 -4.01 6.77 -4.87
N TYR A 140 -4.23 7.92 -5.47
CA TYR A 140 -3.37 8.46 -6.54
C TYR A 140 -1.93 8.66 -6.07
N TRP A 141 -1.75 9.16 -4.85
CA TRP A 141 -0.43 9.25 -4.24
C TRP A 141 0.26 7.89 -4.15
N ALA A 142 -0.45 6.87 -3.64
CA ALA A 142 0.11 5.53 -3.47
C ALA A 142 0.44 4.84 -4.80
N GLU A 143 -0.38 5.06 -5.85
CA GLU A 143 -0.11 4.60 -7.22
C GLU A 143 1.11 5.31 -7.81
N GLY A 144 1.23 6.63 -7.59
CA GLY A 144 2.39 7.42 -8.02
C GLY A 144 3.69 6.88 -7.43
N VAL A 145 3.72 6.62 -6.10
CA VAL A 145 4.87 6.01 -5.43
C VAL A 145 5.20 4.62 -5.99
N GLU A 146 4.19 3.77 -6.26
CA GLU A 146 4.43 2.44 -6.84
C GLU A 146 5.02 2.52 -8.24
N ARG A 147 4.49 3.40 -9.10
CA ARG A 147 5.00 3.59 -10.46
C ARG A 147 6.43 4.15 -10.45
N THR A 148 6.66 5.16 -9.62
CA THR A 148 8.00 5.74 -9.47
C THR A 148 9.00 4.72 -8.94
N SER A 149 8.62 3.87 -7.97
CA SER A 149 9.49 2.78 -7.47
C SER A 149 9.95 1.84 -8.59
N VAL A 150 9.08 1.54 -9.56
CA VAL A 150 9.43 0.69 -10.70
C VAL A 150 10.44 1.38 -11.63
N ILE A 151 10.23 2.66 -11.94
CA ILE A 151 11.11 3.44 -12.84
C ILE A 151 12.44 3.72 -12.15
N TYR A 152 12.40 4.12 -10.90
CA TYR A 152 13.55 4.50 -10.09
C TYR A 152 14.44 3.30 -9.70
N GLY A 153 13.87 2.08 -9.69
CA GLY A 153 14.58 0.86 -9.29
C GLY A 153 14.75 0.69 -7.78
N TYR A 154 14.19 1.59 -6.95
CA TYR A 154 14.22 1.53 -5.50
C TYR A 154 12.84 1.32 -4.91
N ASP A 155 12.75 0.55 -3.80
CA ASP A 155 11.49 0.34 -3.10
C ASP A 155 11.18 1.51 -2.14
N LEU A 156 10.61 2.58 -2.68
CA LEU A 156 10.22 3.76 -1.89
C LEU A 156 9.29 3.44 -0.71
N LYS A 157 8.55 2.32 -0.74
CA LYS A 157 7.72 1.88 0.40
C LYS A 157 8.54 1.26 1.52
N SER A 158 9.73 0.76 1.22
CA SER A 158 10.68 0.23 2.18
C SER A 158 11.72 1.26 2.62
N GLU A 159 11.48 2.54 2.29
CA GLU A 159 12.35 3.67 2.62
C GLU A 159 13.73 3.58 1.96
N GLU A 160 13.80 2.92 0.79
CA GLU A 160 14.99 2.88 -0.06
C GLU A 160 14.92 4.00 -1.09
N GLY A 161 15.98 4.77 -1.22
CA GLY A 161 16.08 5.84 -2.21
C GLY A 161 16.67 7.15 -1.67
N ASP A 162 16.68 8.16 -2.51
CA ASP A 162 17.21 9.48 -2.20
C ASP A 162 16.25 10.34 -1.39
N ALA A 163 16.79 11.16 -0.49
CA ALA A 163 16.03 12.03 0.40
C ALA A 163 15.16 13.05 -0.34
N ASP A 164 15.64 13.59 -1.48
CA ASP A 164 14.87 14.56 -2.27
C ASP A 164 13.66 13.92 -2.95
N VAL A 165 13.75 12.64 -3.35
CA VAL A 165 12.60 11.87 -3.86
C VAL A 165 11.56 11.68 -2.76
N PHE A 166 11.99 11.34 -1.53
CA PHE A 166 11.05 11.24 -0.39
C PHE A 166 10.43 12.57 -0.02
N ASN A 167 11.20 13.64 0.00
CA ASN A 167 10.71 14.99 0.28
C ASN A 167 9.65 15.43 -0.71
N TYR A 168 9.82 15.13 -2.00
CA TYR A 168 8.80 15.37 -3.02
C TYR A 168 7.49 14.62 -2.71
N PHE A 169 7.56 13.30 -2.49
CA PHE A 169 6.36 12.52 -2.22
C PHE A 169 5.68 12.88 -0.90
N LYS A 170 6.45 13.25 0.11
CA LYS A 170 5.92 13.71 1.40
C LYS A 170 5.15 15.02 1.25
N GLU A 171 5.73 15.99 0.53
CA GLU A 171 5.05 17.27 0.29
C GLU A 171 3.83 17.12 -0.64
N LEU A 172 3.91 16.28 -1.67
CA LEU A 172 2.76 15.93 -2.50
C LEU A 172 1.62 15.32 -1.67
N SER A 173 1.95 14.45 -0.71
CA SER A 173 0.96 13.87 0.21
C SER A 173 0.30 14.92 1.09
N ASN A 174 1.07 15.90 1.58
CA ASN A 174 0.55 17.00 2.39
C ASN A 174 -0.43 17.88 1.58
N ILE A 175 -0.04 18.21 0.36
CA ILE A 175 -0.90 18.98 -0.55
C ILE A 175 -2.18 18.22 -0.90
N PHE A 176 -2.09 16.93 -1.21
CA PHE A 176 -3.26 16.10 -1.47
C PHE A 176 -4.18 16.00 -0.25
N TYR A 177 -3.62 15.94 0.96
CA TYR A 177 -4.40 15.92 2.19
C TYR A 177 -5.18 17.23 2.40
N GLU A 178 -4.57 18.39 2.12
CA GLU A 178 -5.27 19.69 2.19
C GLU A 178 -6.41 19.77 1.17
N ILE A 179 -6.15 19.38 -0.08
CA ILE A 179 -7.18 19.36 -1.14
C ILE A 179 -8.33 18.42 -0.75
N ASP A 180 -8.01 17.25 -0.20
CA ASP A 180 -8.97 16.23 0.23
C ASP A 180 -9.85 16.73 1.42
N LYS A 181 -9.40 17.73 2.13
CA LYS A 181 -10.16 18.47 3.17
C LYS A 181 -10.91 19.70 2.65
N GLY A 182 -10.86 19.97 1.34
CA GLY A 182 -11.50 21.11 0.71
C GLY A 182 -10.68 22.41 0.79
N ASN A 183 -9.40 22.34 1.14
CA ASN A 183 -8.51 23.50 1.22
C ASN A 183 -7.69 23.64 -0.08
N ASP A 184 -7.65 24.83 -0.65
CA ASP A 184 -6.76 25.11 -1.77
C ASP A 184 -5.32 25.34 -1.27
N PRO A 185 -4.32 24.63 -1.83
CA PRO A 185 -2.93 24.88 -1.48
C PRO A 185 -2.49 26.26 -1.94
N THR A 186 -1.77 26.97 -1.08
CA THR A 186 -1.26 28.32 -1.41
C THR A 186 -0.31 28.30 -2.60
N PRO A 187 -0.19 29.42 -3.37
CA PRO A 187 0.76 29.52 -4.48
C PRO A 187 2.19 29.15 -4.08
N SER A 188 2.63 29.55 -2.88
CA SER A 188 3.98 29.22 -2.37
C SER A 188 4.18 27.73 -2.18
N LYS A 189 3.18 26.99 -1.68
CA LYS A 189 3.23 25.51 -1.57
C LYS A 189 3.32 24.86 -2.94
N LYS A 190 2.55 25.34 -3.92
CA LYS A 190 2.60 24.82 -5.31
C LYS A 190 4.00 25.01 -5.92
N ILE A 191 4.57 26.21 -5.82
CA ILE A 191 5.94 26.52 -6.28
C ILE A 191 6.97 25.65 -5.54
N GLY A 192 6.82 25.46 -4.24
CA GLY A 192 7.70 24.59 -3.45
C GLY A 192 7.66 23.14 -3.93
N LEU A 193 6.47 22.61 -4.20
CA LEU A 193 6.30 21.25 -4.74
C LEU A 193 6.93 21.10 -6.13
N ASP A 194 6.77 22.09 -7.03
CA ASP A 194 7.37 22.05 -8.37
C ASP A 194 8.90 21.97 -8.30
N LYS A 195 9.54 22.73 -7.40
CA LYS A 195 10.99 22.64 -7.18
C LYS A 195 11.45 21.28 -6.65
N LEU A 196 10.67 20.68 -5.76
CA LEU A 196 10.97 19.34 -5.26
C LEU A 196 10.78 18.29 -6.36
N ARG A 197 9.75 18.44 -7.19
CA ARG A 197 9.51 17.57 -8.35
C ARG A 197 10.68 17.60 -9.31
N GLU A 198 11.14 18.77 -9.73
CA GLU A 198 12.27 18.93 -10.64
C GLU A 198 13.54 18.23 -10.13
N LYS A 199 13.85 18.36 -8.84
CA LYS A 199 14.98 17.66 -8.22
C LYS A 199 14.80 16.14 -8.24
N ALA A 200 13.61 15.65 -7.85
CA ALA A 200 13.30 14.23 -7.82
C ALA A 200 13.36 13.60 -9.23
N GLU A 201 12.84 14.28 -10.25
CA GLU A 201 12.87 13.86 -11.65
C GLU A 201 14.30 13.65 -12.14
N VAL A 202 15.21 14.59 -11.89
CA VAL A 202 16.63 14.47 -12.26
C VAL A 202 17.29 13.25 -11.61
N ILE A 203 16.99 12.98 -10.34
CA ILE A 203 17.55 11.83 -9.60
C ILE A 203 17.03 10.53 -10.19
N ILE A 204 15.72 10.44 -10.46
CA ILE A 204 15.05 9.25 -11.00
C ILE A 204 15.57 8.93 -12.40
N GLU A 205 15.65 9.93 -13.29
CA GLU A 205 16.18 9.76 -14.65
C GLU A 205 17.65 9.31 -14.69
N ASN A 206 18.47 9.84 -13.79
CA ASN A 206 19.88 9.42 -13.70
C ASN A 206 20.04 7.98 -13.20
N SER A 207 19.11 7.49 -12.40
CA SER A 207 19.10 6.10 -11.93
C SER A 207 18.67 5.12 -13.03
N ASP A 208 17.67 5.48 -13.82
CA ASP A 208 17.20 4.66 -14.95
C ASP A 208 18.29 4.47 -16.00
N LYS A 209 19.05 5.53 -16.33
CA LYS A 209 20.20 5.46 -17.24
C LYS A 209 21.31 4.52 -16.76
N LYS A 210 21.57 4.44 -15.46
CA LYS A 210 22.56 3.52 -14.89
C LYS A 210 22.11 2.07 -15.00
N THR A 211 20.85 1.78 -14.76
CA THR A 211 20.28 0.43 -14.87
C THR A 211 20.29 -0.05 -16.32
N SER A 212 19.90 0.79 -17.26
CA SER A 212 19.91 0.47 -18.71
C SER A 212 21.32 0.24 -19.28
N SER A 213 22.34 0.92 -18.75
CA SER A 213 23.74 0.72 -19.19
C SER A 213 24.36 -0.57 -18.65
N MET A 214 23.96 -1.02 -17.46
CA MET A 214 24.42 -2.31 -16.89
C MET A 214 23.80 -3.51 -17.62
N ASP A 215 22.54 -3.45 -18.01
CA ASP A 215 21.87 -4.52 -18.77
C ASP A 215 22.45 -4.71 -20.19
N THR A 216 23.06 -3.66 -20.76
CA THR A 216 23.69 -3.73 -22.09
C THR A 216 25.08 -4.38 -22.02
N GLN A 217 25.80 -4.24 -20.91
CA GLN A 217 27.12 -4.84 -20.72
C GLN A 217 27.05 -6.35 -20.39
N THR A 218 25.98 -6.81 -19.77
CA THR A 218 25.78 -8.25 -19.44
C THR A 218 25.31 -9.09 -20.64
N LYS A 219 24.89 -8.48 -21.74
CA LYS A 219 24.46 -9.17 -22.96
C LYS A 219 25.58 -9.33 -24.01
N THR A 220 26.76 -8.78 -23.74
CA THR A 220 27.93 -8.81 -24.66
C THR A 220 29.14 -9.59 -24.09
N SER A 221 28.91 -10.40 -23.04
CA SER A 221 29.97 -11.26 -22.46
C SER A 221 29.62 -12.72 -22.60
#